data_a14ebf8eff9f48e4bbffd3d505da479b
#
_entry.id   a14ebf8eff9f48e4bbffd3d505da479b
#
_cell.length_a   1.000
_cell.length_b   1.000
_cell.length_c   1.000
_cell.angle_alpha   90.00
_cell.angle_beta   90.00
_cell.angle_gamma   90.00
#
_symmetry.space_group_name_H-M   'P 1'
#
loop_
_entity.id
_entity.type
_entity.pdbx_description
1 polymer ?
#
loop_
_entity_poly.entity_id
_entity_poly.type
_entity_poly.pdbx_seq_one_letter_code
_entity_poly.pdbx_strand_id
1 'polypeptide(L)'
;MLTPEQISYLVDQIVSIKTKGNKAKGITLFSSNEQGNYLPHYYPGYAQSVEWLQQIRTHAQKGVFPELLFAKQAPNQTPKEAEYVRANFKQTTIQVFKDMVDTYGRAYHENNWSIEFLPDSDQYVNTNTTLAEYINQDYPEFGSLDNFVFTFLPPLKLMDAMGVVAVLPYEIPTTEIEGEEVIDPERLIEPFTKFYHTTRVIAYDEEFAIIESEEMSKVEYNNKEVYEGLVYYIFDDEWIYKAIQVGKKVDYRFEIVEWFNHATGEVPVKRVDGIAIQIDETMMQQSPFLYACDVLDEVLLDSALLRGIKPTCTYPYRVMIGDPCQHQIRVDGEMLTCDGGYHYLMNGQKSICSECNGSGLRDRVSPYGTLLIKPQTSTQAGDNISPDSAIFYAAPSTETPRFLREEVAHNMNQAYEILHLKKTNNKVQGGEGITATEAASDQKALIAGIKQNCMQLFDMYEWCIDMIGMMRYGENYRKPVVKRPVNYDFYLESDYLAQINEAISAKQPPFVIQSIIYKYLQTLYYPDVQGQKVFNLISQTDRLLTMTLDEINLKLAKGLVDKWEVVLHDSAINFVNELSMAEPNFFELDFDLQKQALINKAKEVAGAIALTTATPFNAQSLVGNIIATA
;
A
#
# COMPACT_ATOMS: atom_id res chain seq x y z
N MET A 1 5.40 32.16 19.86
CA MET A 1 6.05 31.37 20.94
C MET A 1 5.05 31.19 22.05
N LEU A 2 4.54 29.96 22.21
CA LEU A 2 3.63 29.65 23.32
C LEU A 2 4.49 29.39 24.56
N THR A 3 4.28 30.19 25.60
CA THR A 3 4.96 29.92 26.89
C THR A 3 4.38 28.65 27.53
N PRO A 4 5.12 27.95 28.44
CA PRO A 4 4.59 26.81 29.16
C PRO A 4 3.24 27.09 29.84
N GLU A 5 3.02 28.33 30.30
CA GLU A 5 1.76 28.77 30.88
C GLU A 5 0.65 28.90 29.82
N GLN A 6 0.99 29.34 28.60
CA GLN A 6 0.03 29.42 27.48
C GLN A 6 -0.35 28.04 26.98
N ILE A 7 0.57 27.09 26.99
CA ILE A 7 0.32 25.68 26.63
C ILE A 7 -0.50 24.99 27.72
N SER A 8 -0.16 25.20 29.00
CA SER A 8 -1.02 24.75 30.10
C SER A 8 -2.42 25.33 29.98
N TYR A 9 -2.53 26.61 29.62
CA TYR A 9 -3.82 27.27 29.38
C TYR A 9 -4.54 26.73 28.15
N LEU A 10 -3.85 26.40 27.06
CA LEU A 10 -4.40 25.76 25.88
C LEU A 10 -4.88 24.34 26.20
N VAL A 11 -4.09 23.57 26.91
CA VAL A 11 -4.45 22.26 27.42
C VAL A 11 -5.61 22.36 28.41
N ASP A 12 -5.63 23.35 29.31
CA ASP A 12 -6.73 23.64 30.22
C ASP A 12 -7.98 24.13 29.48
N GLN A 13 -7.85 24.88 28.38
CA GLN A 13 -8.97 25.23 27.51
C GLN A 13 -9.52 24.02 26.77
N ILE A 14 -8.66 23.15 26.25
CA ILE A 14 -9.04 21.87 25.67
C ILE A 14 -9.87 21.06 26.68
N VAL A 15 -9.44 21.03 27.94
CA VAL A 15 -10.14 20.34 29.04
C VAL A 15 -11.41 21.09 29.46
N SER A 16 -11.39 22.42 29.54
CA SER A 16 -12.56 23.22 29.96
C SER A 16 -13.69 23.20 28.92
N ILE A 17 -13.39 23.06 27.66
CA ILE A 17 -14.36 22.86 26.58
C ILE A 17 -15.02 21.48 26.72
N LYS A 18 -14.25 20.49 27.16
CA LYS A 18 -14.74 19.13 27.47
C LYS A 18 -15.78 19.14 28.62
N THR A 19 -15.64 20.04 29.58
CA THR A 19 -16.49 20.09 30.78
C THR A 19 -17.70 21.02 30.69
N LYS A 20 -17.68 22.05 29.85
CA LYS A 20 -18.70 23.12 29.85
C LYS A 20 -19.63 23.16 28.63
N GLY A 21 -19.39 22.37 27.60
CA GLY A 21 -20.26 22.34 26.40
C GLY A 21 -20.39 23.68 25.66
N ASN A 22 -19.54 24.66 25.96
CA ASN A 22 -19.58 25.98 25.33
C ASN A 22 -18.79 25.98 24.01
N LYS A 23 -19.50 26.35 22.95
CA LYS A 23 -18.90 26.64 21.66
C LYS A 23 -18.04 27.91 21.76
N ALA A 24 -16.74 27.74 22.02
CA ALA A 24 -15.81 28.83 21.75
C ALA A 24 -15.76 29.07 20.24
N LYS A 25 -15.89 30.32 19.81
CA LYS A 25 -15.75 30.68 18.41
C LYS A 25 -14.33 30.35 17.96
N GLY A 26 -14.21 29.35 17.09
CA GLY A 26 -12.96 29.04 16.41
C GLY A 26 -12.67 27.56 16.35
N ILE A 27 -12.35 26.89 17.43
CA ILE A 27 -11.95 25.49 17.40
C ILE A 27 -12.68 24.74 18.52
N THR A 28 -13.67 23.92 18.16
CA THR A 28 -14.31 23.03 19.14
C THR A 28 -13.51 21.74 19.15
N LEU A 29 -12.58 21.58 20.09
CA LEU A 29 -11.71 20.41 20.20
C LEU A 29 -12.42 19.17 20.76
N PHE A 30 -13.58 19.37 21.43
CA PHE A 30 -14.34 18.26 22.00
C PHE A 30 -15.86 18.52 21.94
N SER A 31 -16.65 17.49 21.63
CA SER A 31 -18.12 17.51 21.76
C SER A 31 -18.62 16.32 22.59
N SER A 32 -19.80 16.45 23.20
CA SER A 32 -20.49 15.32 23.79
C SER A 32 -21.31 14.59 22.73
N ASN A 33 -21.26 13.26 22.71
CA ASN A 33 -22.23 12.47 21.95
C ASN A 33 -23.57 12.38 22.71
N GLU A 34 -24.61 11.84 22.06
CA GLU A 34 -25.96 11.66 22.63
C GLU A 34 -25.99 10.82 23.92
N GLN A 35 -24.90 10.08 24.22
CA GLN A 35 -24.76 9.24 25.41
C GLN A 35 -23.99 9.96 26.54
N GLY A 36 -23.67 11.25 26.39
CA GLY A 36 -22.95 12.03 27.38
C GLY A 36 -21.45 11.76 27.43
N ASN A 37 -20.90 10.96 26.52
CA ASN A 37 -19.45 10.78 26.41
C ASN A 37 -18.86 11.94 25.59
N TYR A 38 -17.82 12.57 26.11
CA TYR A 38 -17.09 13.61 25.40
C TYR A 38 -16.21 12.98 24.33
N LEU A 39 -16.49 13.32 23.05
CA LEU A 39 -15.62 12.97 21.93
C LEU A 39 -14.74 14.17 21.59
N PRO A 40 -13.44 13.98 21.37
CA PRO A 40 -12.61 15.08 20.90
C PRO A 40 -13.12 15.56 19.54
N HIS A 41 -13.31 16.88 19.41
CA HIS A 41 -13.47 17.56 18.12
C HIS A 41 -12.09 17.96 17.66
N TYR A 42 -11.61 17.19 16.73
CA TYR A 42 -10.31 17.44 16.15
C TYR A 42 -10.41 18.63 15.15
N TYR A 43 -9.50 18.73 14.25
CA TYR A 43 -9.51 19.77 13.22
C TYR A 43 -10.75 19.71 12.30
N PRO A 44 -11.07 20.76 11.55
CA PRO A 44 -12.15 20.73 10.57
C PRO A 44 -11.97 19.59 9.57
N GLY A 45 -13.05 18.83 9.30
CA GLY A 45 -13.00 17.64 8.45
C GLY A 45 -12.57 16.33 9.13
N TYR A 46 -12.31 16.34 10.44
CA TYR A 46 -11.92 15.12 11.17
C TYR A 46 -12.88 13.94 10.97
N ALA A 47 -14.17 14.17 11.15
CA ALA A 47 -15.19 13.11 11.03
C ALA A 47 -15.14 12.45 9.65
N GLN A 48 -15.03 13.27 8.60
CA GLN A 48 -14.94 12.79 7.22
C GLN A 48 -13.65 12.01 6.97
N SER A 49 -12.52 12.48 7.48
CA SER A 49 -11.23 11.79 7.33
C SER A 49 -11.20 10.45 8.05
N VAL A 50 -11.85 10.33 9.22
CA VAL A 50 -12.00 9.06 9.94
C VAL A 50 -12.89 8.10 9.16
N GLU A 51 -13.98 8.57 8.56
CA GLU A 51 -14.84 7.76 7.71
C GLU A 51 -14.06 7.20 6.50
N TRP A 52 -13.32 8.05 5.78
CA TRP A 52 -12.45 7.63 4.68
C TRP A 52 -11.40 6.60 5.11
N LEU A 53 -10.73 6.85 6.22
CA LEU A 53 -9.76 5.91 6.77
C LEU A 53 -10.39 4.54 7.07
N GLN A 54 -11.59 4.51 7.67
CA GLN A 54 -12.29 3.27 7.96
C GLN A 54 -12.69 2.52 6.69
N GLN A 55 -13.18 3.25 5.67
CA GLN A 55 -13.53 2.67 4.38
C GLN A 55 -12.31 2.06 3.70
N ILE A 56 -11.20 2.79 3.62
CA ILE A 56 -9.96 2.29 3.02
C ILE A 56 -9.39 1.10 3.81
N ARG A 57 -9.42 1.13 5.14
CA ARG A 57 -8.93 0.03 5.99
C ARG A 57 -9.62 -1.30 5.69
N THR A 58 -10.89 -1.26 5.31
CA THR A 58 -11.64 -2.45 4.89
C THR A 58 -10.98 -3.16 3.71
N HIS A 59 -10.36 -2.42 2.81
CA HIS A 59 -9.70 -2.94 1.61
C HIS A 59 -8.18 -3.08 1.74
N ALA A 60 -7.58 -2.41 2.73
CA ALA A 60 -6.12 -2.37 2.91
C ALA A 60 -5.62 -3.34 3.99
N GLN A 61 -6.38 -3.56 5.06
CA GLN A 61 -5.96 -4.32 6.23
C GLN A 61 -6.71 -5.64 6.37
N LYS A 62 -5.96 -6.73 6.56
CA LYS A 62 -6.55 -8.05 6.79
C LYS A 62 -7.22 -8.11 8.17
N GLY A 63 -8.42 -8.69 8.24
CA GLY A 63 -9.17 -8.89 9.48
C GLY A 63 -10.14 -7.76 9.83
N VAL A 64 -10.20 -6.69 9.04
CA VAL A 64 -11.21 -5.63 9.20
C VAL A 64 -12.51 -6.10 8.56
N PHE A 65 -13.57 -6.16 9.36
CA PHE A 65 -14.92 -6.49 8.88
C PHE A 65 -15.71 -5.20 8.61
N PRO A 66 -16.31 -5.03 7.42
CA PRO A 66 -17.05 -3.82 7.08
C PRO A 66 -18.48 -3.86 7.67
N GLU A 67 -18.61 -3.53 8.96
CA GLU A 67 -19.90 -3.59 9.68
C GLU A 67 -20.99 -2.79 8.98
N LEU A 68 -20.69 -1.59 8.48
CA LEU A 68 -21.67 -0.72 7.82
C LEU A 68 -22.16 -1.31 6.50
N LEU A 69 -21.31 -1.98 5.74
CA LEU A 69 -21.66 -2.62 4.48
C LEU A 69 -22.68 -3.76 4.70
N PHE A 70 -22.50 -4.53 5.77
CA PHE A 70 -23.37 -5.66 6.11
C PHE A 70 -24.49 -5.30 7.10
N ALA A 71 -24.63 -4.05 7.51
CA ALA A 71 -25.70 -3.61 8.41
C ALA A 71 -27.08 -3.63 7.72
N LYS A 72 -27.13 -3.34 6.43
CA LYS A 72 -28.36 -3.32 5.64
C LYS A 72 -28.69 -4.74 5.15
N GLN A 73 -29.86 -5.24 5.54
CA GLN A 73 -30.40 -6.50 5.02
C GLN A 73 -31.14 -6.25 3.70
N ALA A 74 -31.06 -7.20 2.78
CA ALA A 74 -31.87 -7.15 1.58
C ALA A 74 -33.38 -7.30 1.96
N PRO A 75 -34.32 -6.71 1.20
CA PRO A 75 -35.73 -6.64 1.57
C PRO A 75 -36.38 -8.00 1.92
N ASN A 76 -35.90 -9.09 1.32
CA ASN A 76 -36.44 -10.45 1.55
C ASN A 76 -35.46 -11.35 2.32
N GLN A 77 -34.39 -10.81 2.87
CA GLN A 77 -33.38 -11.59 3.58
C GLN A 77 -33.76 -11.78 5.04
N THR A 78 -33.73 -13.02 5.48
CA THR A 78 -33.93 -13.33 6.91
C THR A 78 -32.67 -13.02 7.73
N PRO A 79 -32.80 -12.75 9.06
CA PRO A 79 -31.61 -12.53 9.90
C PRO A 79 -30.58 -13.68 9.87
N LYS A 80 -31.04 -14.93 9.76
CA LYS A 80 -30.15 -16.11 9.65
C LYS A 80 -29.38 -16.15 8.33
N GLU A 81 -30.02 -15.75 7.24
CA GLU A 81 -29.33 -15.62 5.95
C GLU A 81 -28.31 -14.49 5.97
N ALA A 82 -28.63 -13.36 6.60
CA ALA A 82 -27.69 -12.26 6.78
C ALA A 82 -26.46 -12.69 7.61
N GLU A 83 -26.68 -13.41 8.71
CA GLU A 83 -25.62 -13.99 9.54
C GLU A 83 -24.77 -14.99 8.75
N TYR A 84 -25.40 -15.83 7.92
CA TYR A 84 -24.69 -16.78 7.07
C TYR A 84 -23.83 -16.09 6.00
N VAL A 85 -24.30 -15.01 5.38
CA VAL A 85 -23.53 -14.20 4.44
C VAL A 85 -22.34 -13.55 5.15
N ARG A 86 -22.54 -12.99 6.35
CA ARG A 86 -21.46 -12.45 7.20
C ARG A 86 -20.40 -13.51 7.52
N ALA A 87 -20.82 -14.72 7.90
CA ALA A 87 -19.90 -15.83 8.20
C ALA A 87 -19.06 -16.27 6.98
N ASN A 88 -19.57 -16.05 5.77
CA ASN A 88 -18.87 -16.37 4.52
C ASN A 88 -18.02 -15.19 3.96
N PHE A 89 -18.01 -14.06 4.65
CA PHE A 89 -17.18 -12.91 4.25
C PHE A 89 -15.71 -13.26 4.18
N LYS A 90 -15.04 -12.81 3.13
CA LYS A 90 -13.59 -12.83 2.97
C LYS A 90 -13.17 -11.57 2.24
N GLN A 91 -12.13 -10.94 2.71
CA GLN A 91 -11.53 -9.79 2.06
C GLN A 91 -10.81 -10.21 0.77
N THR A 92 -11.45 -9.94 -0.36
CA THR A 92 -10.92 -10.27 -1.69
C THR A 92 -10.24 -9.08 -2.36
N THR A 93 -10.41 -7.89 -1.82
CA THR A 93 -10.01 -6.61 -2.40
C THR A 93 -8.61 -6.12 -1.98
N ILE A 94 -8.00 -6.73 -0.95
CA ILE A 94 -6.67 -6.35 -0.42
C ILE A 94 -5.60 -6.33 -1.52
N GLN A 95 -5.71 -7.21 -2.54
CA GLN A 95 -4.74 -7.26 -3.62
C GLN A 95 -4.73 -5.97 -4.44
N VAL A 96 -5.87 -5.31 -4.62
CA VAL A 96 -5.96 -4.04 -5.36
C VAL A 96 -5.18 -2.93 -4.63
N PHE A 97 -5.35 -2.83 -3.31
CA PHE A 97 -4.58 -1.89 -2.50
C PHE A 97 -3.08 -2.16 -2.57
N LYS A 98 -2.70 -3.44 -2.43
CA LYS A 98 -1.30 -3.85 -2.54
C LYS A 98 -0.71 -3.53 -3.91
N ASP A 99 -1.42 -3.83 -4.99
CA ASP A 99 -0.96 -3.54 -6.36
C ASP A 99 -0.77 -2.03 -6.57
N MET A 100 -1.61 -1.18 -5.95
CA MET A 100 -1.43 0.26 -5.96
C MET A 100 -0.19 0.70 -5.18
N VAL A 101 -0.01 0.20 -3.96
CA VAL A 101 1.19 0.46 -3.15
C VAL A 101 2.46 0.06 -3.90
N ASP A 102 2.49 -1.15 -4.46
CA ASP A 102 3.63 -1.67 -5.21
C ASP A 102 3.90 -0.83 -6.47
N THR A 103 2.85 -0.34 -7.13
CA THR A 103 2.98 0.51 -8.32
C THR A 103 3.52 1.89 -7.95
N TYR A 104 3.03 2.49 -6.88
CA TYR A 104 3.47 3.81 -6.43
C TYR A 104 4.87 3.76 -5.79
N GLY A 105 5.20 2.66 -5.11
CA GLY A 105 6.52 2.44 -4.52
C GLY A 105 7.64 2.30 -5.53
N ARG A 106 7.33 1.86 -6.77
CA ARG A 106 8.35 1.75 -7.85
C ARG A 106 9.01 3.06 -8.20
N ALA A 107 8.34 4.18 -7.98
CA ALA A 107 8.88 5.50 -8.28
C ALA A 107 10.17 5.83 -7.52
N TYR A 108 10.33 5.29 -6.32
CA TYR A 108 11.54 5.43 -5.54
C TYR A 108 12.72 4.66 -6.16
N HIS A 109 12.44 3.57 -6.84
CA HIS A 109 13.47 2.72 -7.44
C HIS A 109 14.01 3.27 -8.77
N GLU A 110 13.52 4.43 -9.24
CA GLU A 110 14.12 5.07 -10.40
C GLU A 110 15.45 5.71 -10.05
N ASN A 111 16.47 5.33 -10.83
CA ASN A 111 17.88 5.65 -10.62
C ASN A 111 18.27 7.11 -10.86
N ASN A 112 17.31 8.02 -10.97
CA ASN A 112 17.55 9.40 -11.38
C ASN A 112 17.51 10.40 -10.22
N TRP A 113 17.43 9.94 -8.98
CA TRP A 113 17.50 10.81 -7.83
C TRP A 113 18.79 10.60 -7.04
N SER A 114 19.26 11.65 -6.41
CA SER A 114 20.44 11.61 -5.53
C SER A 114 20.34 12.72 -4.50
N ILE A 115 21.03 12.52 -3.39
CA ILE A 115 21.19 13.54 -2.36
C ILE A 115 22.67 13.96 -2.34
N GLU A 116 22.90 15.26 -2.39
CA GLU A 116 24.24 15.84 -2.31
C GLU A 116 24.35 16.62 -1.00
N PHE A 117 25.18 16.11 -0.08
CA PHE A 117 25.52 16.80 1.15
C PHE A 117 26.59 17.84 0.86
N LEU A 118 26.38 19.04 1.38
CA LEU A 118 27.39 20.10 1.23
C LEU A 118 28.62 19.77 2.08
N PRO A 119 29.83 20.02 1.60
CA PRO A 119 31.09 19.67 2.31
C PRO A 119 31.18 20.26 3.73
N ASP A 120 30.60 21.44 3.93
CA ASP A 120 30.61 22.12 5.23
C ASP A 120 29.55 21.55 6.21
N SER A 121 28.63 20.70 5.74
CA SER A 121 27.62 20.07 6.59
C SER A 121 28.18 18.91 7.42
N ASP A 122 29.34 18.38 7.07
CA ASP A 122 29.99 17.28 7.78
C ASP A 122 30.98 17.75 8.85
N GLN A 123 31.22 19.05 9.00
CA GLN A 123 32.17 19.63 9.97
C GLN A 123 31.50 19.93 11.32
N TYR A 124 30.78 18.96 11.88
CA TYR A 124 30.27 19.13 13.22
C TYR A 124 31.33 18.75 14.25
N VAL A 125 31.72 19.74 15.00
CA VAL A 125 32.68 19.60 16.09
C VAL A 125 32.18 18.56 17.09
N ASN A 126 32.93 17.48 17.27
CA ASN A 126 32.70 16.41 18.25
C ASN A 126 31.71 15.28 17.91
N THR A 127 31.31 15.07 16.66
CA THR A 127 30.45 13.93 16.32
C THR A 127 31.18 12.88 15.50
N ASN A 128 31.06 11.64 15.92
CA ASN A 128 31.60 10.51 15.16
C ASN A 128 30.72 10.11 13.96
N THR A 129 29.53 10.75 13.80
CA THR A 129 28.53 10.36 12.80
C THR A 129 28.08 11.59 12.01
N THR A 130 28.27 11.56 10.70
CA THR A 130 27.75 12.60 9.78
C THR A 130 26.23 12.49 9.63
N LEU A 131 25.57 13.56 9.15
CA LEU A 131 24.13 13.49 8.84
C LEU A 131 23.83 12.39 7.81
N ALA A 132 24.70 12.24 6.80
CA ALA A 132 24.56 11.20 5.78
C ALA A 132 24.59 9.79 6.37
N GLU A 133 25.54 9.51 7.29
CA GLU A 133 25.61 8.22 7.99
C GLU A 133 24.39 8.01 8.88
N TYR A 134 23.99 9.04 9.65
CA TYR A 134 22.85 8.96 10.53
C TYR A 134 21.55 8.58 9.79
N ILE A 135 21.20 9.28 8.72
CA ILE A 135 19.94 9.01 7.99
C ILE A 135 20.00 7.72 7.15
N ASN A 136 21.19 7.23 6.76
CA ASN A 136 21.32 6.08 5.86
C ASN A 136 21.66 4.76 6.58
N GLN A 137 22.24 4.80 7.78
CA GLN A 137 22.76 3.59 8.44
C GLN A 137 22.32 3.45 9.89
N ASP A 138 22.23 4.57 10.64
CA ASP A 138 22.00 4.57 12.07
C ASP A 138 20.59 5.10 12.45
N TYR A 139 19.68 5.17 11.47
CA TYR A 139 18.36 5.75 11.70
C TYR A 139 17.49 4.85 12.58
N PRO A 140 16.96 5.37 13.70
CA PRO A 140 16.19 4.57 14.66
C PRO A 140 14.96 3.88 14.02
N GLU A 141 14.62 2.70 14.50
CA GLU A 141 13.47 1.87 14.14
C GLU A 141 13.46 1.35 12.68
N PHE A 142 13.92 2.14 11.69
CA PHE A 142 13.79 1.82 10.27
C PHE A 142 15.11 1.49 9.58
N GLY A 143 16.25 1.69 10.25
CA GLY A 143 17.59 1.48 9.71
C GLY A 143 18.04 2.59 8.74
N SER A 144 17.12 3.22 8.02
CA SER A 144 17.38 4.42 7.20
C SER A 144 16.11 5.25 7.04
N LEU A 145 16.28 6.57 6.85
CA LEU A 145 15.17 7.48 6.56
C LEU A 145 14.53 7.15 5.20
N ASP A 146 15.32 6.70 4.23
CA ASP A 146 14.85 6.23 2.93
C ASP A 146 13.83 5.11 3.09
N ASN A 147 14.14 4.14 3.93
CA ASN A 147 13.26 3.02 4.21
C ASN A 147 11.94 3.48 4.85
N PHE A 148 12.00 4.44 5.78
CA PHE A 148 10.79 5.03 6.34
C PHE A 148 9.94 5.71 5.25
N VAL A 149 10.52 6.65 4.49
CA VAL A 149 9.76 7.50 3.56
C VAL A 149 9.28 6.75 2.32
N PHE A 150 10.09 5.84 1.78
CA PHE A 150 9.80 5.21 0.48
C PHE A 150 9.31 3.75 0.59
N THR A 151 9.41 3.14 1.76
CA THR A 151 8.90 1.77 1.99
C THR A 151 7.75 1.72 2.98
N PHE A 152 7.88 2.37 4.15
CA PHE A 152 6.87 2.31 5.20
C PHE A 152 5.77 3.36 5.03
N LEU A 153 6.09 4.58 4.63
CA LEU A 153 5.14 5.67 4.52
C LEU A 153 4.13 5.53 3.36
N PRO A 154 4.48 5.01 2.15
CA PRO A 154 3.55 4.94 1.03
C PRO A 154 2.23 4.21 1.32
N PRO A 155 2.21 3.00 1.92
CA PRO A 155 0.95 2.34 2.27
C PRO A 155 0.17 3.11 3.33
N LEU A 156 0.82 3.76 4.29
CA LEU A 156 0.18 4.57 5.32
C LEU A 156 -0.44 5.83 4.74
N LYS A 157 0.28 6.53 3.86
CA LYS A 157 -0.19 7.69 3.11
C LYS A 157 -1.39 7.37 2.22
N LEU A 158 -1.36 6.25 1.49
CA LEU A 158 -2.49 5.79 0.68
C LEU A 158 -3.69 5.38 1.52
N MET A 159 -3.47 4.92 2.75
CA MET A 159 -4.54 4.57 3.67
C MET A 159 -5.13 5.81 4.35
N ASP A 160 -4.30 6.78 4.69
CA ASP A 160 -4.68 7.96 5.48
C ASP A 160 -3.93 9.21 5.02
N ALA A 161 -4.45 9.90 4.01
CA ALA A 161 -3.87 11.12 3.46
C ALA A 161 -3.96 12.34 4.41
N MET A 162 -4.79 12.26 5.45
CA MET A 162 -4.90 13.28 6.51
C MET A 162 -4.01 12.96 7.72
N GLY A 163 -3.33 11.82 7.72
CA GLY A 163 -2.33 11.47 8.71
C GLY A 163 -1.14 12.41 8.70
N VAL A 164 -0.35 12.38 9.76
CA VAL A 164 0.82 13.25 9.91
C VAL A 164 2.08 12.45 10.20
N VAL A 165 3.21 12.99 9.77
CA VAL A 165 4.54 12.57 10.22
C VAL A 165 5.03 13.60 11.22
N ALA A 166 5.47 13.14 12.39
CA ALA A 166 6.12 13.95 13.40
C ALA A 166 7.59 13.55 13.52
N VAL A 167 8.47 14.53 13.71
CA VAL A 167 9.86 14.30 14.07
C VAL A 167 10.00 14.50 15.58
N LEU A 168 10.45 13.45 16.26
CA LEU A 168 10.56 13.35 17.71
C LEU A 168 12.00 13.04 18.11
N PRO A 169 12.50 13.48 19.27
CA PRO A 169 13.74 12.96 19.80
C PRO A 169 13.55 11.51 20.24
N TYR A 170 14.41 10.59 19.75
CA TYR A 170 14.43 9.20 20.20
C TYR A 170 15.06 9.08 21.58
N GLU A 171 16.22 9.70 21.72
CA GLU A 171 16.93 9.82 22.97
C GLU A 171 17.36 11.29 23.16
N ILE A 172 17.06 11.86 24.32
CA ILE A 172 17.59 13.15 24.72
C ILE A 172 18.78 12.84 25.64
N PRO A 173 20.02 13.07 25.18
CA PRO A 173 21.18 12.80 26.02
C PRO A 173 21.17 13.79 27.19
N THR A 174 21.16 13.28 28.41
CA THR A 174 21.21 14.09 29.63
C THR A 174 22.47 13.83 30.40
N THR A 175 22.97 14.86 31.10
CA THR A 175 24.09 14.79 32.02
C THR A 175 23.68 15.45 33.34
N GLU A 176 24.22 14.96 34.45
CA GLU A 176 23.94 15.53 35.78
C GLU A 176 24.94 16.64 36.07
N ILE A 177 24.47 17.88 36.15
CA ILE A 177 25.28 19.04 36.59
C ILE A 177 24.67 19.62 37.86
N GLU A 178 25.47 19.66 38.93
CA GLU A 178 25.06 20.19 40.24
C GLU A 178 23.81 19.51 40.87
N GLY A 179 23.51 18.26 40.46
CA GLY A 179 22.33 17.51 40.95
C GLY A 179 21.05 17.79 40.14
N GLU A 180 21.13 18.53 39.05
CA GLU A 180 20.06 18.72 38.08
C GLU A 180 20.42 18.00 36.81
N GLU A 181 19.42 17.32 36.22
CA GLU A 181 19.54 16.65 34.93
C GLU A 181 19.40 17.67 33.81
N VAL A 182 20.47 17.89 33.06
CA VAL A 182 20.56 18.88 31.98
C VAL A 182 20.86 18.16 30.66
N ILE A 183 20.40 18.70 29.55
CA ILE A 183 20.75 18.16 28.21
C ILE A 183 22.27 18.21 28.06
N ASP A 184 22.88 17.09 27.68
CA ASP A 184 24.32 16.98 27.47
C ASP A 184 24.71 17.74 26.18
N PRO A 185 25.43 18.87 26.28
CA PRO A 185 25.80 19.65 25.10
C PRO A 185 26.87 18.98 24.21
N GLU A 186 27.51 17.91 24.71
CA GLU A 186 28.54 17.17 23.98
C GLU A 186 27.96 16.00 23.15
N ARG A 187 26.69 15.62 23.40
CA ARG A 187 26.01 14.55 22.68
C ARG A 187 24.95 15.11 21.75
N LEU A 188 24.90 14.56 20.52
CA LEU A 188 23.85 14.90 19.58
C LEU A 188 22.54 14.21 19.93
N ILE A 189 21.46 14.94 19.73
CA ILE A 189 20.11 14.39 19.78
C ILE A 189 19.93 13.41 18.61
N GLU A 190 19.18 12.35 18.86
CA GLU A 190 18.80 11.36 17.84
C GLU A 190 17.32 11.53 17.46
N PRO A 191 16.99 12.42 16.48
CA PRO A 191 15.62 12.62 16.05
C PRO A 191 15.17 11.46 15.16
N PHE A 192 13.93 11.02 15.33
CA PHE A 192 13.32 10.00 14.48
C PHE A 192 11.94 10.44 13.99
N THR A 193 11.48 9.83 12.91
CA THR A 193 10.17 10.10 12.34
C THR A 193 9.16 9.06 12.78
N LYS A 194 7.94 9.50 13.07
CA LYS A 194 6.81 8.63 13.41
C LYS A 194 5.55 9.08 12.67
N PHE A 195 4.85 8.12 12.07
CA PHE A 195 3.57 8.39 11.43
C PHE A 195 2.43 8.23 12.44
N TYR A 196 1.50 9.17 12.41
CA TYR A 196 0.27 9.12 13.19
C TYR A 196 -0.95 9.21 12.29
N HIS A 197 -1.87 8.26 12.47
CA HIS A 197 -3.15 8.31 11.79
C HIS A 197 -3.99 9.51 12.22
N THR A 198 -4.87 9.95 11.32
CA THR A 198 -5.83 11.03 11.58
C THR A 198 -6.60 10.84 12.89
N THR A 199 -6.87 9.59 13.28
CA THR A 199 -7.55 9.25 14.54
C THR A 199 -6.78 9.62 15.80
N ARG A 200 -5.47 9.88 15.69
CA ARG A 200 -4.58 10.26 16.78
C ARG A 200 -4.25 11.75 16.78
N VAL A 201 -4.57 12.45 15.69
CA VAL A 201 -4.32 13.89 15.58
C VAL A 201 -5.47 14.63 16.22
N ILE A 202 -5.22 15.30 17.35
CA ILE A 202 -6.24 16.05 18.10
C ILE A 202 -6.42 17.43 17.50
N ALA A 203 -5.32 18.09 17.22
CA ALA A 203 -5.31 19.40 16.56
C ALA A 203 -4.10 19.50 15.64
N TYR A 204 -4.25 20.26 14.58
CA TYR A 204 -3.18 20.52 13.62
C TYR A 204 -3.42 21.86 12.93
N ASP A 205 -2.44 22.75 13.06
CA ASP A 205 -2.38 24.05 12.42
C ASP A 205 -0.93 24.37 12.05
N GLU A 206 -0.70 25.47 11.36
CA GLU A 206 0.65 25.96 11.04
C GLU A 206 1.48 26.35 12.28
N GLU A 207 0.80 26.75 13.38
CA GLU A 207 1.43 27.22 14.60
C GLU A 207 1.60 26.13 15.67
N PHE A 208 0.82 25.04 15.61
CA PHE A 208 0.90 23.97 16.60
C PHE A 208 0.28 22.65 16.13
N ALA A 209 0.67 21.55 16.77
CA ALA A 209 0.03 20.25 16.60
C ALA A 209 -0.13 19.55 17.96
N ILE A 210 -1.22 18.78 18.12
CA ILE A 210 -1.46 17.96 19.31
C ILE A 210 -1.77 16.54 18.83
N ILE A 211 -0.98 15.58 19.30
CA ILE A 211 -1.06 14.18 18.88
C ILE A 211 -1.19 13.28 20.10
N GLU A 212 -2.18 12.38 20.10
CA GLU A 212 -2.31 11.30 21.07
C GLU A 212 -1.37 10.15 20.67
N SER A 213 -0.40 9.84 21.53
CA SER A 213 0.49 8.70 21.33
C SER A 213 -0.14 7.40 21.83
N GLU A 214 0.41 6.26 21.41
CA GLU A 214 0.09 4.95 21.99
C GLU A 214 0.93 4.64 23.24
N GLU A 215 1.88 5.53 23.57
CA GLU A 215 2.73 5.39 24.72
C GLU A 215 1.95 5.60 26.00
N MET A 216 2.28 4.78 27.00
CA MET A 216 1.79 4.94 28.35
C MET A 216 2.92 5.45 29.24
N SER A 217 2.66 6.46 30.04
CA SER A 217 3.64 6.95 31.00
C SER A 217 3.01 7.19 32.36
N LYS A 218 3.85 7.36 33.39
CA LYS A 218 3.45 7.55 34.78
C LYS A 218 3.93 8.90 35.27
N VAL A 219 3.08 9.59 36.01
CA VAL A 219 3.41 10.85 36.62
C VAL A 219 2.92 10.85 38.07
N GLU A 220 3.73 11.42 38.99
CA GLU A 220 3.32 11.71 40.37
C GLU A 220 2.64 13.07 40.42
N TYR A 221 1.37 13.09 40.81
CA TYR A 221 0.58 14.30 40.94
C TYR A 221 0.33 14.61 42.43
N ASN A 222 0.56 15.86 42.82
CA ASN A 222 0.39 16.32 44.21
C ASN A 222 1.15 15.52 45.27
N ASN A 223 2.33 14.98 44.94
CA ASN A 223 3.23 14.22 45.86
C ASN A 223 2.57 12.98 46.52
N LYS A 224 1.49 12.44 46.01
CA LYS A 224 0.78 11.29 46.61
C LYS A 224 0.09 10.32 45.67
N GLU A 225 -0.25 10.73 44.47
CA GLU A 225 -0.99 9.87 43.55
C GLU A 225 -0.19 9.68 42.28
N VAL A 226 0.10 8.42 41.92
CA VAL A 226 0.73 8.06 40.66
C VAL A 226 -0.39 7.82 39.66
N TYR A 227 -0.40 8.61 38.59
CA TYR A 227 -1.29 8.43 37.44
C TYR A 227 -0.54 7.75 36.31
N GLU A 228 -1.20 6.81 35.67
CA GLU A 228 -0.74 6.15 34.45
C GLU A 228 -1.73 6.45 33.34
N GLY A 229 -1.27 7.00 32.24
CA GLY A 229 -2.13 7.42 31.12
C GLY A 229 -1.40 7.48 29.80
N LEU A 230 -2.19 7.70 28.74
CA LEU A 230 -1.67 7.92 27.40
C LEU A 230 -0.90 9.24 27.35
N VAL A 231 0.19 9.22 26.59
CA VAL A 231 1.03 10.39 26.34
C VAL A 231 0.42 11.20 25.20
N TYR A 232 0.40 12.51 25.38
CA TYR A 232 0.06 13.49 24.36
C TYR A 232 1.30 14.31 24.04
N TYR A 233 1.65 14.38 22.75
CA TYR A 233 2.69 15.27 22.28
C TYR A 233 2.05 16.57 21.80
N ILE A 234 2.55 17.69 22.28
CA ILE A 234 2.17 19.04 21.88
C ILE A 234 3.41 19.67 21.24
N PHE A 235 3.25 20.14 20.03
CA PHE A 235 4.32 20.75 19.23
C PHE A 235 3.98 22.20 18.97
N ASP A 236 4.93 23.10 19.12
CA ASP A 236 4.90 24.45 18.59
C ASP A 236 6.16 24.71 17.74
N ASP A 237 6.45 25.95 17.40
CA ASP A 237 7.59 26.34 16.57
C ASP A 237 8.97 26.22 17.26
N GLU A 238 8.99 26.02 18.59
CA GLU A 238 10.22 25.92 19.37
C GLU A 238 10.29 24.67 20.25
N TRP A 239 9.13 24.21 20.78
CA TRP A 239 9.10 23.20 21.81
C TRP A 239 8.26 21.98 21.45
N ILE A 240 8.68 20.84 21.95
CA ILE A 240 7.90 19.60 22.02
C ILE A 240 7.61 19.34 23.51
N TYR A 241 6.33 19.24 23.84
CA TYR A 241 5.90 18.92 25.20
C TYR A 241 5.30 17.52 25.23
N LYS A 242 5.67 16.76 26.25
CA LYS A 242 5.11 15.46 26.56
C LYS A 242 4.18 15.62 27.75
N ALA A 243 2.89 15.44 27.54
CA ALA A 243 1.86 15.61 28.54
C ALA A 243 1.13 14.29 28.81
N ILE A 244 0.71 14.08 30.04
CA ILE A 244 -0.07 12.93 30.45
C ILE A 244 -1.40 13.41 31.01
N GLN A 245 -2.46 12.71 30.67
CA GLN A 245 -3.78 12.98 31.22
C GLN A 245 -3.86 12.47 32.66
N VAL A 246 -4.09 13.37 33.60
CA VAL A 246 -4.27 13.07 35.02
C VAL A 246 -5.68 13.39 35.47
N GLY A 247 -6.21 12.67 36.47
CA GLY A 247 -7.55 12.92 37.02
C GLY A 247 -8.60 11.90 36.67
N LYS A 248 -9.76 11.97 37.36
CA LYS A 248 -10.90 11.06 37.18
C LYS A 248 -11.90 11.69 36.19
N LYS A 249 -12.72 10.87 35.55
CA LYS A 249 -13.68 11.16 34.46
C LYS A 249 -14.40 12.53 34.39
N VAL A 250 -14.34 13.35 35.42
CA VAL A 250 -15.04 14.65 35.51
C VAL A 250 -14.09 15.85 35.61
N ASP A 251 -12.82 15.61 35.93
CA ASP A 251 -11.83 16.66 36.17
C ASP A 251 -10.49 16.28 35.51
N TYR A 252 -10.50 16.13 34.19
CA TYR A 252 -9.29 15.82 33.45
C TYR A 252 -8.37 17.02 33.37
N ARG A 253 -7.13 16.82 33.75
CA ARG A 253 -6.03 17.76 33.55
C ARG A 253 -4.92 17.10 32.77
N PHE A 254 -4.09 17.90 32.16
CA PHE A 254 -2.87 17.44 31.54
C PHE A 254 -1.70 17.97 32.38
N GLU A 255 -0.79 17.06 32.73
CA GLU A 255 0.46 17.40 33.41
C GLU A 255 1.58 17.25 32.38
N ILE A 256 2.38 18.31 32.21
CA ILE A 256 3.55 18.27 31.34
C ILE A 256 4.65 17.55 32.10
N VAL A 257 5.12 16.43 31.55
CA VAL A 257 6.14 15.55 32.17
C VAL A 257 7.52 15.94 31.70
N GLU A 258 7.65 16.19 30.41
CA GLU A 258 8.89 16.51 29.73
C GLU A 258 8.63 17.58 28.68
N TRP A 259 9.62 18.41 28.42
CA TRP A 259 9.62 19.35 27.30
C TRP A 259 11.00 19.45 26.70
N PHE A 260 11.05 19.68 25.40
CA PHE A 260 12.28 19.72 24.65
C PHE A 260 12.25 20.88 23.64
N ASN A 261 13.31 21.70 23.62
CA ASN A 261 13.48 22.74 22.61
C ASN A 261 14.12 22.12 21.36
N HIS A 262 13.37 22.09 20.25
CA HIS A 262 13.81 21.44 19.02
C HIS A 262 14.55 22.37 18.07
N ALA A 263 14.57 23.69 18.32
CA ALA A 263 15.32 24.69 17.58
C ALA A 263 15.09 24.70 16.04
N THR A 264 13.97 24.14 15.55
CA THR A 264 13.71 24.09 14.10
C THR A 264 13.08 25.36 13.56
N GLY A 265 12.45 26.16 14.43
CA GLY A 265 11.73 27.38 14.05
C GLY A 265 10.42 27.12 13.28
N GLU A 266 10.03 25.87 13.13
CA GLU A 266 8.78 25.42 12.52
C GLU A 266 8.22 24.22 13.31
N VAL A 267 6.92 24.01 13.26
CA VAL A 267 6.29 22.85 13.91
C VAL A 267 6.80 21.57 13.28
N PRO A 268 7.46 20.67 14.03
CA PRO A 268 8.07 19.46 13.46
C PRO A 268 7.02 18.34 13.22
N VAL A 269 5.88 18.72 12.68
CA VAL A 269 4.77 17.84 12.29
C VAL A 269 4.26 18.28 10.93
N LYS A 270 4.15 17.35 9.99
CA LYS A 270 3.68 17.63 8.63
C LYS A 270 2.68 16.58 8.17
N ARG A 271 1.63 17.00 7.46
CA ARG A 271 0.68 16.09 6.80
C ARG A 271 1.37 15.34 5.67
N VAL A 272 0.96 14.09 5.48
CA VAL A 272 1.50 13.27 4.38
C VAL A 272 0.95 13.63 3.02
N ASP A 273 -0.12 14.46 3.00
CA ASP A 273 -0.80 14.95 1.82
C ASP A 273 -1.40 13.86 0.91
N GLY A 274 -2.28 14.29 0.02
CA GLY A 274 -2.97 13.44 -0.94
C GLY A 274 -3.43 14.27 -2.12
N ILE A 275 -4.66 14.04 -2.56
CA ILE A 275 -5.35 14.89 -3.52
C ILE A 275 -6.09 15.96 -2.73
N ALA A 276 -5.71 17.22 -2.93
CA ALA A 276 -6.38 18.34 -2.27
C ALA A 276 -7.80 18.51 -2.81
N ILE A 277 -8.77 18.50 -1.92
CA ILE A 277 -10.18 18.74 -2.22
C ILE A 277 -10.74 19.77 -1.24
N GLN A 278 -11.77 20.48 -1.67
CA GLN A 278 -12.50 21.41 -0.82
C GLN A 278 -13.88 20.83 -0.51
N ILE A 279 -14.18 20.65 0.77
CA ILE A 279 -15.51 20.26 1.25
C ILE A 279 -16.02 21.43 2.08
N ASP A 280 -17.10 22.04 1.62
CA ASP A 280 -17.59 23.31 2.14
C ASP A 280 -16.48 24.38 2.11
N GLU A 281 -16.06 24.89 3.25
CA GLU A 281 -14.99 25.89 3.37
C GLU A 281 -13.65 25.26 3.83
N THR A 282 -13.61 23.92 3.99
CA THR A 282 -12.45 23.20 4.53
C THR A 282 -11.64 22.53 3.43
N MET A 283 -10.35 22.82 3.37
CA MET A 283 -9.40 22.09 2.53
C MET A 283 -9.00 20.76 3.19
N MET A 284 -9.17 19.68 2.48
CA MET A 284 -8.87 18.33 2.95
C MET A 284 -7.96 17.60 1.96
N GLN A 285 -7.26 16.60 2.45
CA GLN A 285 -6.41 15.71 1.64
C GLN A 285 -7.07 14.34 1.53
N GLN A 286 -7.37 13.94 0.32
CA GLN A 286 -8.04 12.67 0.03
C GLN A 286 -7.06 11.66 -0.57
N SER A 287 -7.17 10.41 -0.14
CA SER A 287 -6.43 9.33 -0.77
C SER A 287 -6.98 9.03 -2.17
N PRO A 288 -6.14 8.86 -3.19
CA PRO A 288 -6.60 8.43 -4.51
C PRO A 288 -7.25 7.04 -4.50
N PHE A 289 -6.95 6.19 -3.53
CA PHE A 289 -7.57 4.88 -3.39
C PHE A 289 -9.07 4.97 -3.06
N LEU A 290 -9.50 6.04 -2.40
CA LEU A 290 -10.89 6.23 -2.00
C LEU A 290 -11.87 6.20 -3.19
N TYR A 291 -11.43 6.66 -4.37
CA TYR A 291 -12.27 6.66 -5.58
C TYR A 291 -12.73 5.26 -6.01
N ALA A 292 -11.98 4.22 -5.65
CA ALA A 292 -12.34 2.83 -5.95
C ALA A 292 -13.11 2.14 -4.83
N CYS A 293 -13.18 2.72 -3.63
CA CYS A 293 -13.74 2.05 -2.46
C CYS A 293 -15.20 1.63 -2.65
N ASP A 294 -16.05 2.49 -3.23
CA ASP A 294 -17.46 2.17 -3.43
C ASP A 294 -17.64 0.93 -4.32
N VAL A 295 -16.88 0.85 -5.41
CA VAL A 295 -16.89 -0.30 -6.32
C VAL A 295 -16.32 -1.55 -5.63
N LEU A 296 -15.29 -1.38 -4.80
CA LEU A 296 -14.69 -2.47 -4.04
C LEU A 296 -15.61 -2.97 -2.92
N ASP A 297 -16.45 -2.11 -2.35
CA ASP A 297 -17.50 -2.50 -1.40
C ASP A 297 -18.52 -3.42 -2.06
N GLU A 298 -18.95 -3.12 -3.29
CA GLU A 298 -19.80 -4.01 -4.08
C GLU A 298 -19.13 -5.35 -4.34
N VAL A 299 -17.85 -5.37 -4.70
CA VAL A 299 -17.07 -6.62 -4.86
C VAL A 299 -17.08 -7.46 -3.59
N LEU A 300 -16.93 -6.85 -2.41
CA LEU A 300 -16.97 -7.57 -1.13
C LEU A 300 -18.34 -8.17 -0.86
N LEU A 301 -19.42 -7.41 -1.08
CA LEU A 301 -20.79 -7.85 -0.88
C LEU A 301 -21.15 -9.00 -1.83
N ASP A 302 -20.92 -8.83 -3.12
CA ASP A 302 -21.25 -9.83 -4.14
C ASP A 302 -20.42 -11.10 -3.97
N SER A 303 -19.14 -10.96 -3.58
CA SER A 303 -18.29 -12.11 -3.26
C SER A 303 -18.80 -12.89 -2.05
N ALA A 304 -19.34 -12.21 -1.03
CA ALA A 304 -19.93 -12.86 0.13
C ALA A 304 -21.24 -13.59 -0.24
N LEU A 305 -22.10 -12.93 -1.03
CA LEU A 305 -23.34 -13.52 -1.57
C LEU A 305 -23.03 -14.75 -2.44
N LEU A 306 -22.07 -14.65 -3.35
CA LEU A 306 -21.65 -15.76 -4.22
C LEU A 306 -21.20 -16.98 -3.40
N ARG A 307 -20.43 -16.75 -2.32
CA ARG A 307 -20.00 -17.82 -1.41
C ARG A 307 -21.15 -18.41 -0.62
N GLY A 308 -22.13 -17.59 -0.24
CA GLY A 308 -23.35 -18.01 0.43
C GLY A 308 -24.22 -18.92 -0.45
N ILE A 309 -24.36 -18.59 -1.73
CA ILE A 309 -25.19 -19.34 -2.70
C ILE A 309 -24.49 -20.60 -3.23
N LYS A 310 -23.16 -20.60 -3.33
CA LYS A 310 -22.39 -21.71 -3.90
C LYS A 310 -22.73 -23.09 -3.29
N PRO A 311 -22.83 -23.27 -1.97
CA PRO A 311 -23.21 -24.56 -1.38
C PRO A 311 -24.60 -25.04 -1.82
N THR A 312 -25.59 -24.16 -1.92
CA THR A 312 -26.96 -24.53 -2.32
C THR A 312 -27.04 -24.95 -3.79
N CYS A 313 -26.18 -24.37 -4.65
CA CYS A 313 -26.08 -24.79 -6.06
C CYS A 313 -25.30 -26.10 -6.20
N THR A 314 -24.31 -26.34 -5.34
CA THR A 314 -23.51 -27.57 -5.35
C THR A 314 -24.26 -28.74 -4.76
N TYR A 315 -25.06 -28.49 -3.74
CA TYR A 315 -25.85 -29.50 -3.02
C TYR A 315 -27.35 -29.13 -3.10
N PRO A 316 -28.02 -29.49 -4.22
CA PRO A 316 -29.43 -29.17 -4.39
C PRO A 316 -30.28 -29.89 -3.34
N TYR A 317 -31.34 -29.20 -2.92
CA TYR A 317 -32.29 -29.83 -1.99
C TYR A 317 -32.99 -30.98 -2.66
N ARG A 318 -32.97 -32.12 -2.01
CA ARG A 318 -33.77 -33.26 -2.42
C ARG A 318 -35.21 -33.00 -1.94
N VAL A 319 -36.14 -32.89 -2.87
CA VAL A 319 -37.55 -32.74 -2.57
C VAL A 319 -38.24 -34.08 -2.82
N MET A 320 -38.96 -34.56 -1.85
CA MET A 320 -39.69 -35.82 -2.00
C MET A 320 -41.00 -35.76 -1.25
N ILE A 321 -41.97 -36.54 -1.71
CA ILE A 321 -43.22 -36.74 -1.00
C ILE A 321 -42.93 -37.61 0.22
N GLY A 322 -43.22 -37.09 1.41
CA GLY A 322 -42.97 -37.79 2.66
C GLY A 322 -44.07 -38.76 2.99
N ASP A 323 -43.69 -39.96 3.42
CA ASP A 323 -44.66 -40.88 4.02
C ASP A 323 -45.15 -40.33 5.36
N PRO A 324 -46.41 -40.49 5.71
CA PRO A 324 -46.90 -40.07 7.02
C PRO A 324 -46.15 -40.81 8.13
N CYS A 325 -45.85 -40.10 9.20
CA CYS A 325 -45.19 -40.68 10.36
C CYS A 325 -46.14 -41.66 11.05
N GLN A 326 -45.68 -42.89 11.23
CA GLN A 326 -46.46 -43.96 11.89
C GLN A 326 -45.88 -44.31 13.27
N HIS A 327 -45.10 -43.41 13.85
CA HIS A 327 -44.53 -43.64 15.17
C HIS A 327 -45.59 -43.82 16.23
N GLN A 328 -45.43 -44.87 17.03
CA GLN A 328 -46.34 -45.23 18.10
C GLN A 328 -45.65 -45.11 19.45
N ILE A 329 -46.34 -44.49 20.38
CA ILE A 329 -45.93 -44.44 21.79
C ILE A 329 -46.97 -45.12 22.65
N ARG A 330 -46.53 -45.74 23.75
CA ARG A 330 -47.42 -46.37 24.73
C ARG A 330 -47.57 -45.42 25.92
N VAL A 331 -48.79 -44.94 26.14
CA VAL A 331 -49.14 -44.08 27.27
C VAL A 331 -50.34 -44.71 27.99
N ASP A 332 -50.22 -44.92 29.28
CA ASP A 332 -51.28 -45.52 30.13
C ASP A 332 -51.87 -46.83 29.62
N GLY A 333 -51.05 -47.64 28.91
CA GLY A 333 -51.45 -48.93 28.38
C GLY A 333 -52.04 -48.90 26.96
N GLU A 334 -52.30 -47.75 26.39
CA GLU A 334 -52.79 -47.56 25.03
C GLU A 334 -51.65 -47.20 24.06
N MET A 335 -51.82 -47.65 22.81
CA MET A 335 -50.90 -47.31 21.72
C MET A 335 -51.42 -46.09 20.96
N LEU A 336 -50.74 -44.99 21.08
CA LEU A 336 -51.06 -43.73 20.38
C LEU A 336 -50.18 -43.60 19.15
N THR A 337 -50.79 -43.53 17.98
CA THR A 337 -50.07 -43.34 16.71
C THR A 337 -49.90 -41.84 16.44
N CYS A 338 -48.77 -41.46 15.84
CA CYS A 338 -48.57 -40.08 15.40
C CYS A 338 -49.60 -39.68 14.34
N ASP A 339 -50.34 -38.63 14.63
CA ASP A 339 -51.26 -38.00 13.68
C ASP A 339 -50.84 -36.56 13.44
N GLY A 340 -50.46 -36.26 12.23
CA GLY A 340 -50.05 -34.92 11.80
C GLY A 340 -48.88 -34.31 12.58
N GLY A 341 -48.04 -35.15 13.23
CA GLY A 341 -46.89 -34.69 14.00
C GLY A 341 -47.07 -34.72 15.50
N TYR A 342 -48.25 -35.11 15.97
CA TYR A 342 -48.59 -35.11 17.38
C TYR A 342 -49.15 -36.47 17.81
N HIS A 343 -48.96 -36.80 19.08
CA HIS A 343 -49.71 -37.84 19.77
C HIS A 343 -50.83 -37.18 20.59
N TYR A 344 -52.06 -37.59 20.39
CA TYR A 344 -53.21 -37.07 21.11
C TYR A 344 -53.48 -37.94 22.36
N LEU A 345 -53.26 -37.34 23.51
CA LEU A 345 -53.48 -37.99 24.79
C LEU A 345 -54.98 -37.99 25.12
N MET A 346 -55.42 -38.97 25.93
CA MET A 346 -56.87 -39.11 26.35
C MET A 346 -57.41 -37.88 27.06
N ASN A 347 -56.54 -37.07 27.66
CA ASN A 347 -56.95 -35.82 28.33
C ASN A 347 -57.12 -34.64 27.36
N GLY A 348 -57.03 -34.86 26.04
CA GLY A 348 -57.11 -33.83 25.01
C GLY A 348 -55.83 -33.02 24.81
N GLN A 349 -54.75 -33.32 25.54
CA GLN A 349 -53.43 -32.67 25.34
C GLN A 349 -52.71 -33.27 24.12
N LYS A 350 -51.92 -32.41 23.46
CA LYS A 350 -51.09 -32.80 22.33
C LYS A 350 -49.62 -32.89 22.77
N SER A 351 -48.99 -34.01 22.47
CA SER A 351 -47.56 -34.20 22.65
C SER A 351 -46.88 -34.22 21.26
N ILE A 352 -45.81 -33.49 21.09
CA ILE A 352 -45.03 -33.49 19.84
C ILE A 352 -44.45 -34.88 19.65
N CYS A 353 -44.61 -35.46 18.48
CA CYS A 353 -43.99 -36.74 18.14
C CYS A 353 -42.45 -36.60 18.11
N SER A 354 -41.78 -37.43 18.91
CA SER A 354 -40.31 -37.41 19.02
C SER A 354 -39.59 -37.90 17.76
N GLU A 355 -40.24 -38.71 16.93
CA GLU A 355 -39.66 -39.27 15.70
C GLU A 355 -39.70 -38.24 14.56
N CYS A 356 -40.83 -37.54 14.36
CA CYS A 356 -40.98 -36.57 13.27
C CYS A 356 -40.87 -35.11 13.72
N ASN A 357 -40.61 -34.84 14.99
CA ASN A 357 -40.47 -33.50 15.56
C ASN A 357 -41.61 -32.52 15.16
N GLY A 358 -42.86 -33.05 15.09
CA GLY A 358 -44.01 -32.24 14.75
C GLY A 358 -44.29 -32.08 13.25
N SER A 359 -43.44 -32.60 12.36
CA SER A 359 -43.63 -32.49 10.90
C SER A 359 -44.79 -33.37 10.38
N GLY A 360 -45.13 -34.45 11.08
CA GLY A 360 -46.10 -35.46 10.66
C GLY A 360 -45.61 -36.36 9.53
N LEU A 361 -44.36 -36.22 9.11
CA LEU A 361 -43.77 -36.99 8.03
C LEU A 361 -42.59 -37.81 8.56
N ARG A 362 -42.40 -39.01 8.01
CA ARG A 362 -41.27 -39.86 8.34
C ARG A 362 -40.04 -39.30 7.67
N ASP A 363 -39.07 -38.89 8.48
CA ASP A 363 -37.79 -38.40 7.95
C ASP A 363 -36.97 -39.59 7.45
N ARG A 364 -36.48 -39.49 6.18
CA ARG A 364 -35.52 -40.43 5.64
C ARG A 364 -34.16 -39.76 5.71
N VAL A 365 -33.28 -40.29 6.54
CA VAL A 365 -31.91 -39.78 6.73
C VAL A 365 -31.23 -39.65 5.37
N SER A 366 -30.96 -38.41 4.97
CA SER A 366 -30.18 -38.08 3.79
C SER A 366 -29.03 -37.17 4.22
N PRO A 367 -27.80 -37.38 3.76
CA PRO A 367 -26.67 -36.47 4.01
C PRO A 367 -26.89 -35.07 3.37
N TYR A 368 -27.80 -35.01 2.43
CA TYR A 368 -28.21 -33.75 1.78
C TYR A 368 -29.62 -33.42 2.33
N GLY A 369 -29.83 -32.21 2.79
CA GLY A 369 -31.13 -31.78 3.33
C GLY A 369 -32.29 -32.27 2.46
N THR A 370 -33.34 -32.82 3.07
CA THR A 370 -34.52 -33.32 2.38
C THR A 370 -35.70 -32.46 2.75
N LEU A 371 -36.36 -31.85 1.76
CA LEU A 371 -37.64 -31.16 1.94
C LEU A 371 -38.77 -32.16 1.72
N LEU A 372 -39.51 -32.45 2.78
CA LEU A 372 -40.66 -33.34 2.70
C LEU A 372 -41.91 -32.52 2.40
N ILE A 373 -42.63 -32.86 1.34
CA ILE A 373 -43.91 -32.26 0.98
C ILE A 373 -45.00 -33.21 1.39
N LYS A 374 -46.02 -32.69 2.07
CA LYS A 374 -47.24 -33.48 2.42
C LYS A 374 -47.97 -33.81 1.14
N PRO A 375 -48.39 -35.10 0.96
CA PRO A 375 -49.28 -35.45 -0.14
C PRO A 375 -50.60 -34.66 -0.02
N GLN A 376 -50.99 -34.00 -1.09
CA GLN A 376 -52.32 -33.39 -1.12
C GLN A 376 -53.38 -34.49 -1.12
N THR A 377 -54.18 -34.55 -0.07
CA THR A 377 -55.39 -35.35 -0.04
C THR A 377 -56.49 -34.66 -0.83
N SER A 378 -56.32 -34.62 -2.17
CA SER A 378 -57.43 -34.20 -3.02
C SER A 378 -58.32 -35.41 -3.29
N THR A 379 -59.59 -35.29 -2.98
CA THR A 379 -60.63 -36.26 -3.26
C THR A 379 -61.03 -36.32 -4.75
N GLN A 380 -60.24 -35.73 -5.63
CA GLN A 380 -60.41 -35.83 -7.07
C GLN A 380 -59.51 -36.94 -7.62
N ALA A 381 -60.12 -38.08 -7.89
CA ALA A 381 -59.53 -39.18 -8.63
C ALA A 381 -59.11 -38.69 -10.03
N GLY A 382 -57.81 -38.58 -10.28
CA GLY A 382 -57.30 -38.23 -11.62
C GLY A 382 -55.82 -37.93 -11.74
N ASP A 383 -55.21 -37.36 -10.73
CA ASP A 383 -53.79 -37.05 -10.81
C ASP A 383 -52.95 -38.19 -10.19
N ASN A 384 -52.67 -39.19 -11.01
CA ASN A 384 -51.61 -40.16 -10.72
C ASN A 384 -50.29 -39.41 -10.75
N ILE A 385 -49.76 -39.02 -9.60
CA ILE A 385 -48.40 -38.56 -9.48
C ILE A 385 -47.50 -39.72 -9.94
N SER A 386 -46.87 -39.56 -11.08
CA SER A 386 -45.93 -40.55 -11.59
C SER A 386 -44.87 -40.84 -10.54
N PRO A 387 -44.48 -42.09 -10.28
CA PRO A 387 -43.38 -42.41 -9.37
C PRO A 387 -42.12 -41.65 -9.67
N ASP A 388 -41.89 -41.29 -10.92
CA ASP A 388 -40.73 -40.51 -11.36
C ASP A 388 -40.78 -39.03 -10.91
N SER A 389 -41.98 -38.51 -10.58
CA SER A 389 -42.18 -37.15 -10.03
C SER A 389 -42.18 -37.10 -8.50
N ALA A 390 -42.12 -38.25 -7.84
CA ALA A 390 -42.13 -38.32 -6.38
C ALA A 390 -40.85 -37.85 -5.69
N ILE A 391 -39.75 -37.79 -6.46
CA ILE A 391 -38.44 -37.32 -5.97
C ILE A 391 -37.88 -36.43 -7.06
N PHE A 392 -37.57 -35.18 -6.71
CA PHE A 392 -36.82 -34.27 -7.58
C PHE A 392 -35.83 -33.46 -6.78
N TYR A 393 -34.82 -32.97 -7.48
CA TYR A 393 -33.84 -32.10 -6.87
C TYR A 393 -34.16 -30.65 -7.22
N ALA A 394 -34.41 -29.84 -6.19
CA ALA A 394 -34.59 -28.42 -6.34
C ALA A 394 -33.23 -27.75 -6.18
N ALA A 395 -32.66 -27.33 -7.27
CA ALA A 395 -31.44 -26.51 -7.28
C ALA A 395 -31.83 -25.06 -7.62
N PRO A 396 -31.20 -24.07 -6.99
CA PRO A 396 -31.27 -22.70 -7.45
C PRO A 396 -30.77 -22.60 -8.88
N SER A 397 -31.23 -21.59 -9.62
CA SER A 397 -30.72 -21.31 -10.96
C SER A 397 -29.22 -21.13 -10.94
N THR A 398 -28.50 -21.76 -11.84
CA THR A 398 -27.06 -21.58 -12.01
C THR A 398 -26.71 -20.24 -12.66
N GLU A 399 -27.69 -19.52 -13.16
CA GLU A 399 -27.53 -18.18 -13.75
C GLU A 399 -27.17 -17.14 -12.68
N THR A 400 -27.78 -17.20 -11.49
CA THR A 400 -27.50 -16.26 -10.40
C THR A 400 -26.02 -16.29 -9.96
N PRO A 401 -25.42 -17.44 -9.64
CA PRO A 401 -23.99 -17.48 -9.33
C PRO A 401 -23.09 -17.08 -10.51
N ARG A 402 -23.52 -17.32 -11.74
CA ARG A 402 -22.80 -16.88 -12.92
C ARG A 402 -22.83 -15.35 -13.04
N PHE A 403 -24.00 -14.75 -12.91
CA PHE A 403 -24.18 -13.30 -12.90
C PHE A 403 -23.31 -12.64 -11.81
N LEU A 404 -23.42 -13.08 -10.56
CA LEU A 404 -22.60 -12.54 -9.47
C LEU A 404 -21.10 -12.67 -9.73
N ARG A 405 -20.66 -13.75 -10.38
CA ARG A 405 -19.23 -13.90 -10.73
C ARG A 405 -18.82 -12.91 -11.82
N GLU A 406 -19.66 -12.68 -12.79
CA GLU A 406 -19.45 -11.72 -13.87
C GLU A 406 -19.43 -10.30 -13.30
N GLU A 407 -20.33 -9.95 -12.38
CA GLU A 407 -20.36 -8.66 -11.68
C GLU A 407 -19.10 -8.45 -10.79
N VAL A 408 -18.71 -9.43 -10.00
CA VAL A 408 -17.48 -9.36 -9.20
C VAL A 408 -16.25 -9.12 -10.10
N ALA A 409 -16.18 -9.80 -11.26
CA ALA A 409 -15.08 -9.60 -12.19
C ALA A 409 -15.14 -8.24 -12.88
N HIS A 410 -16.34 -7.77 -13.24
CA HIS A 410 -16.56 -6.46 -13.84
C HIS A 410 -16.17 -5.34 -12.88
N ASN A 411 -16.71 -5.34 -11.66
CA ASN A 411 -16.43 -4.32 -10.64
C ASN A 411 -14.95 -4.32 -10.24
N MET A 412 -14.32 -5.51 -10.15
CA MET A 412 -12.89 -5.59 -9.90
C MET A 412 -12.08 -4.93 -11.02
N ASN A 413 -12.42 -5.17 -12.29
CA ASN A 413 -11.77 -4.51 -13.43
C ASN A 413 -12.02 -3.00 -13.41
N GLN A 414 -13.24 -2.57 -13.08
CA GLN A 414 -13.58 -1.16 -12.95
C GLN A 414 -12.75 -0.47 -11.85
N ALA A 415 -12.55 -1.12 -10.70
CA ALA A 415 -11.68 -0.59 -9.65
C ALA A 415 -10.23 -0.41 -10.14
N TYR A 416 -9.69 -1.37 -10.89
CA TYR A 416 -8.36 -1.23 -11.52
C TYR A 416 -8.33 -0.10 -12.57
N GLU A 417 -9.42 0.11 -13.32
CA GLU A 417 -9.54 1.22 -14.28
C GLU A 417 -9.57 2.58 -13.57
N ILE A 418 -10.37 2.73 -12.52
CA ILE A 418 -10.45 3.96 -11.70
C ILE A 418 -9.08 4.32 -11.12
N LEU A 419 -8.32 3.33 -10.66
CA LEU A 419 -6.98 3.52 -10.10
C LEU A 419 -5.87 3.57 -11.17
N HIS A 420 -6.22 3.50 -12.44
CA HIS A 420 -5.28 3.44 -13.58
C HIS A 420 -4.24 2.30 -13.47
N LEU A 421 -4.58 1.21 -12.75
CA LEU A 421 -3.70 0.06 -12.53
C LEU A 421 -3.89 -1.06 -13.56
N LYS A 422 -4.71 -0.84 -14.57
CA LYS A 422 -5.06 -1.84 -15.57
C LYS A 422 -3.81 -2.34 -16.30
N LYS A 423 -3.51 -3.62 -16.14
CA LYS A 423 -2.45 -4.26 -16.90
C LYS A 423 -2.92 -4.43 -18.35
N THR A 424 -2.22 -3.82 -19.30
CA THR A 424 -2.44 -3.89 -20.74
C THR A 424 -2.48 -5.33 -21.32
N ASN A 425 -2.15 -6.34 -20.50
CA ASN A 425 -2.04 -7.74 -20.92
C ASN A 425 -3.28 -8.61 -20.71
N ASN A 426 -4.37 -8.08 -20.17
CA ASN A 426 -5.61 -8.87 -20.12
C ASN A 426 -6.28 -8.86 -21.50
N LYS A 427 -5.80 -9.73 -22.39
CA LYS A 427 -6.60 -10.21 -23.52
C LYS A 427 -7.84 -10.86 -22.91
N VAL A 428 -8.91 -10.08 -22.76
CA VAL A 428 -10.24 -10.62 -22.51
C VAL A 428 -10.52 -11.53 -23.70
N GLN A 429 -10.66 -12.82 -23.46
CA GLN A 429 -11.10 -13.77 -24.49
C GLN A 429 -12.44 -13.26 -25.07
N GLY A 430 -12.38 -12.66 -26.25
CA GLY A 430 -13.57 -12.23 -27.00
C GLY A 430 -13.92 -10.74 -26.96
N GLY A 431 -13.14 -9.86 -26.33
CA GLY A 431 -13.34 -8.40 -26.38
C GLY A 431 -12.54 -7.74 -27.50
N GLU A 432 -13.07 -6.65 -28.07
CA GLU A 432 -12.34 -5.76 -28.95
C GLU A 432 -11.05 -5.31 -28.26
N GLY A 433 -9.91 -5.49 -28.90
CA GLY A 433 -8.61 -5.14 -28.36
C GLY A 433 -8.56 -3.65 -28.02
N ILE A 434 -8.04 -3.31 -26.82
CA ILE A 434 -7.79 -1.92 -26.42
C ILE A 434 -6.95 -1.27 -27.52
N THR A 435 -7.38 -0.13 -28.01
CA THR A 435 -6.63 0.60 -29.04
C THR A 435 -5.32 1.10 -28.47
N ALA A 436 -4.28 1.19 -29.29
CA ALA A 436 -2.98 1.74 -28.86
C ALA A 436 -3.12 3.15 -28.25
N THR A 437 -4.11 3.91 -28.70
CA THR A 437 -4.42 5.27 -28.19
C THR A 437 -5.00 5.23 -26.77
N GLU A 438 -5.90 4.28 -26.47
CA GLU A 438 -6.47 4.09 -25.12
C GLU A 438 -5.39 3.63 -24.15
N ALA A 439 -4.58 2.65 -24.53
CA ALA A 439 -3.47 2.18 -23.71
C ALA A 439 -2.47 3.30 -23.38
N ALA A 440 -2.17 4.17 -24.37
CA ALA A 440 -1.29 5.31 -24.16
C ALA A 440 -1.92 6.41 -23.26
N SER A 441 -3.26 6.58 -23.33
CA SER A 441 -3.98 7.51 -22.47
C SER A 441 -3.99 7.06 -21.02
N ASP A 442 -4.31 5.79 -20.78
CA ASP A 442 -4.34 5.18 -19.43
C ASP A 442 -2.96 5.23 -18.78
N GLN A 443 -1.91 4.95 -19.56
CA GLN A 443 -0.54 5.04 -19.08
C GLN A 443 -0.14 6.47 -18.69
N LYS A 444 -0.56 7.49 -19.46
CA LYS A 444 -0.30 8.89 -19.11
C LYS A 444 -1.00 9.30 -17.82
N ALA A 445 -2.24 8.85 -17.60
CA ALA A 445 -2.98 9.11 -16.38
C ALA A 445 -2.31 8.43 -15.15
N LEU A 446 -1.90 7.17 -15.30
CA LEU A 446 -1.13 6.46 -14.28
C LEU A 446 0.16 7.19 -13.93
N ILE A 447 0.96 7.56 -14.94
CA ILE A 447 2.22 8.30 -14.74
C ILE A 447 1.97 9.63 -14.01
N ALA A 448 0.89 10.35 -14.37
CA ALA A 448 0.57 11.62 -13.71
C ALA A 448 0.24 11.42 -12.22
N GLY A 449 -0.58 10.43 -11.87
CA GLY A 449 -0.90 10.10 -10.48
C GLY A 449 0.32 9.66 -9.67
N ILE A 450 1.15 8.81 -10.24
CA ILE A 450 2.39 8.35 -9.62
C ILE A 450 3.35 9.52 -9.42
N LYS A 451 3.52 10.37 -10.45
CA LYS A 451 4.38 11.57 -10.35
C LYS A 451 3.98 12.47 -9.20
N GLN A 452 2.68 12.76 -9.06
CA GLN A 452 2.18 13.59 -7.96
C GLN A 452 2.50 12.95 -6.60
N ASN A 453 2.22 11.67 -6.44
CA ASN A 453 2.49 10.96 -5.18
C ASN A 453 3.99 10.94 -4.86
N CYS A 454 4.84 10.71 -5.86
CA CYS A 454 6.29 10.72 -5.67
C CYS A 454 6.82 12.09 -5.30
N MET A 455 6.33 13.16 -5.95
CA MET A 455 6.72 14.51 -5.57
C MET A 455 6.41 14.78 -4.10
N GLN A 456 5.23 14.38 -3.63
CA GLN A 456 4.85 14.54 -2.21
C GLN A 456 5.75 13.70 -1.26
N LEU A 457 6.18 12.51 -1.68
CA LEU A 457 7.13 11.71 -0.88
C LEU A 457 8.52 12.35 -0.85
N PHE A 458 9.00 12.93 -1.95
CA PHE A 458 10.25 13.68 -1.95
C PHE A 458 10.15 14.98 -1.14
N ASP A 459 9.01 15.68 -1.18
CA ASP A 459 8.74 16.85 -0.32
C ASP A 459 8.75 16.47 1.17
N MET A 460 8.23 15.29 1.49
CA MET A 460 8.28 14.74 2.85
C MET A 460 9.71 14.35 3.24
N TYR A 461 10.44 13.71 2.33
CA TYR A 461 11.82 13.30 2.56
C TYR A 461 12.74 14.49 2.83
N GLU A 462 12.67 15.52 1.99
CA GLU A 462 13.43 16.75 2.19
C GLU A 462 13.07 17.44 3.51
N TRP A 463 11.77 17.50 3.83
CA TRP A 463 11.30 18.08 5.09
C TRP A 463 11.80 17.28 6.30
N CYS A 464 11.75 15.94 6.24
CA CYS A 464 12.28 15.09 7.32
C CYS A 464 13.78 15.35 7.54
N ILE A 465 14.55 15.44 6.46
CA ILE A 465 15.99 15.75 6.55
C ILE A 465 16.22 17.11 7.18
N ASP A 466 15.43 18.13 6.78
CA ASP A 466 15.54 19.48 7.32
C ASP A 466 15.26 19.48 8.84
N MET A 467 14.16 18.86 9.26
CA MET A 467 13.78 18.78 10.69
C MET A 467 14.84 18.02 11.50
N ILE A 468 15.27 16.86 11.02
CA ILE A 468 16.31 16.05 11.66
C ILE A 468 17.63 16.82 11.73
N GLY A 469 18.03 17.46 10.64
CA GLY A 469 19.26 18.24 10.57
C GLY A 469 19.24 19.44 11.52
N MET A 470 18.16 20.19 11.55
CA MET A 470 17.98 21.33 12.46
C MET A 470 17.95 20.91 13.93
N MET A 471 17.21 19.86 14.28
CA MET A 471 17.18 19.35 15.66
C MET A 471 18.55 18.85 16.13
N ARG A 472 19.33 18.26 15.22
CA ARG A 472 20.63 17.65 15.53
C ARG A 472 21.77 18.67 15.59
N TYR A 473 21.72 19.68 14.71
CA TYR A 473 22.85 20.58 14.50
C TYR A 473 22.54 22.07 14.71
N GLY A 474 21.25 22.40 14.90
CA GLY A 474 20.81 23.78 15.15
C GLY A 474 21.26 24.74 14.04
N GLU A 475 21.84 25.88 14.43
CA GLU A 475 22.31 26.93 13.50
C GLU A 475 23.41 26.48 12.54
N ASN A 476 24.12 25.41 12.88
CA ASN A 476 25.19 24.84 12.04
C ASN A 476 24.66 23.97 10.91
N TYR A 477 23.38 23.64 10.90
CA TYR A 477 22.78 22.82 9.86
C TYR A 477 22.89 23.49 8.48
N ARG A 478 23.21 22.69 7.47
CA ARG A 478 23.20 23.08 6.07
C ARG A 478 22.36 22.09 5.28
N LYS A 479 21.31 22.63 4.63
CA LYS A 479 20.36 21.85 3.84
C LYS A 479 21.06 21.15 2.68
N PRO A 480 20.97 19.81 2.56
CA PRO A 480 21.47 19.08 1.40
C PRO A 480 20.60 19.35 0.17
N VAL A 481 21.14 19.06 -1.01
CA VAL A 481 20.41 19.20 -2.27
C VAL A 481 19.89 17.83 -2.70
N VAL A 482 18.57 17.68 -2.72
CA VAL A 482 17.92 16.49 -3.24
C VAL A 482 17.60 16.69 -4.72
N LYS A 483 18.26 15.91 -5.58
CA LYS A 483 17.98 15.87 -7.02
C LYS A 483 16.89 14.85 -7.28
N ARG A 484 15.69 15.34 -7.59
CA ARG A 484 14.48 14.51 -7.81
C ARG A 484 14.49 13.89 -9.19
N PRO A 485 13.80 12.74 -9.39
CA PRO A 485 13.60 12.15 -10.71
C PRO A 485 12.92 13.13 -11.66
N VAL A 486 13.38 13.20 -12.89
CA VAL A 486 12.76 14.06 -13.93
C VAL A 486 11.69 13.29 -14.69
N ASN A 487 11.88 11.99 -14.91
CA ASN A 487 10.99 11.11 -15.65
C ASN A 487 10.48 9.98 -14.74
N TYR A 488 9.20 9.70 -14.84
CA TYR A 488 8.50 8.61 -14.13
C TYR A 488 7.95 7.59 -15.14
N ASP A 489 8.80 7.18 -16.08
CA ASP A 489 8.41 6.20 -17.11
C ASP A 489 8.46 4.79 -16.51
N PHE A 490 7.28 4.26 -16.12
CA PHE A 490 7.14 2.92 -15.55
C PHE A 490 6.87 1.88 -16.64
N TYR A 491 7.85 1.65 -17.49
CA TYR A 491 7.78 0.56 -18.43
C TYR A 491 8.34 -0.72 -17.79
N LEU A 492 7.58 -1.82 -17.90
CA LEU A 492 8.11 -3.14 -17.61
C LEU A 492 9.18 -3.49 -18.66
N GLU A 493 10.09 -4.40 -18.32
CA GLU A 493 11.08 -4.91 -19.29
C GLU A 493 10.44 -5.34 -20.61
N SER A 494 9.27 -6.02 -20.53
CA SER A 494 8.47 -6.41 -21.69
C SER A 494 8.01 -5.24 -22.55
N ASP A 495 7.70 -4.10 -21.94
CA ASP A 495 7.20 -2.91 -22.64
C ASP A 495 8.33 -2.23 -23.40
N TYR A 496 9.53 -2.15 -22.80
CA TYR A 496 10.72 -1.65 -23.48
C TYR A 496 11.10 -2.54 -24.67
N LEU A 497 11.08 -3.87 -24.48
CA LEU A 497 11.35 -4.80 -25.58
C LEU A 497 10.33 -4.67 -26.72
N ALA A 498 9.04 -4.46 -26.39
CA ALA A 498 8.01 -4.21 -27.39
C ALA A 498 8.26 -2.89 -28.13
N GLN A 499 8.60 -1.79 -27.41
CA GLN A 499 8.95 -0.50 -28.01
C GLN A 499 10.19 -0.56 -28.89
N ILE A 500 11.23 -1.29 -28.48
CA ILE A 500 12.45 -1.50 -29.29
C ILE A 500 12.08 -2.21 -30.61
N ASN A 501 11.30 -3.29 -30.52
CA ASN A 501 10.85 -4.05 -31.69
C ASN A 501 9.97 -3.22 -32.63
N GLU A 502 9.06 -2.41 -32.07
CA GLU A 502 8.22 -1.49 -32.82
C GLU A 502 9.05 -0.39 -33.51
N ALA A 503 9.99 0.22 -32.78
CA ALA A 503 10.86 1.26 -33.31
C ALA A 503 11.76 0.73 -34.43
N ILE A 504 12.30 -0.49 -34.31
CA ILE A 504 13.06 -1.17 -35.35
C ILE A 504 12.17 -1.44 -36.56
N SER A 505 10.96 -2.00 -36.36
CA SER A 505 10.01 -2.31 -37.42
C SER A 505 9.53 -1.07 -38.17
N ALA A 506 9.34 0.03 -37.43
CA ALA A 506 8.97 1.34 -37.98
C ALA A 506 10.15 2.10 -38.59
N LYS A 507 11.35 1.50 -38.62
CA LYS A 507 12.58 2.11 -39.15
C LYS A 507 12.84 3.51 -38.55
N GLN A 508 12.62 3.66 -37.24
CA GLN A 508 12.92 4.90 -36.54
C GLN A 508 14.41 5.24 -36.61
N PRO A 509 14.77 6.53 -36.48
CA PRO A 509 16.17 6.93 -36.49
C PRO A 509 16.96 6.22 -35.39
N PRO A 510 18.24 5.84 -35.63
CA PRO A 510 19.05 5.09 -34.65
C PRO A 510 19.11 5.71 -33.25
N PHE A 511 19.13 7.04 -33.15
CA PHE A 511 19.17 7.72 -31.85
C PHE A 511 17.90 7.50 -31.02
N VAL A 512 16.72 7.31 -31.65
CA VAL A 512 15.48 7.00 -30.95
C VAL A 512 15.53 5.59 -30.38
N ILE A 513 15.97 4.62 -31.20
CA ILE A 513 16.14 3.23 -30.76
C ILE A 513 17.17 3.17 -29.61
N GLN A 514 18.28 3.88 -29.74
CA GLN A 514 19.31 3.96 -28.71
C GLN A 514 18.78 4.55 -27.39
N SER A 515 17.95 5.57 -27.47
CA SER A 515 17.31 6.17 -26.28
C SER A 515 16.40 5.16 -25.54
N ILE A 516 15.65 4.34 -26.29
CA ILE A 516 14.79 3.31 -25.70
C ILE A 516 15.64 2.18 -25.09
N ILE A 517 16.67 1.72 -25.80
CA ILE A 517 17.61 0.71 -25.27
C ILE A 517 18.30 1.21 -24.01
N TYR A 518 18.69 2.47 -23.97
CA TYR A 518 19.31 3.07 -22.79
C TYR A 518 18.39 3.00 -21.57
N LYS A 519 17.12 3.40 -21.71
CA LYS A 519 16.11 3.31 -20.65
C LYS A 519 15.87 1.86 -20.20
N TYR A 520 15.74 0.94 -21.15
CA TYR A 520 15.58 -0.49 -20.88
C TYR A 520 16.72 -1.03 -20.00
N LEU A 521 17.94 -0.72 -20.36
CA LEU A 521 19.11 -1.24 -19.66
C LEU A 521 19.32 -0.55 -18.30
N GLN A 522 18.94 0.72 -18.15
CA GLN A 522 18.86 1.34 -16.82
C GLN A 522 17.90 0.58 -15.90
N THR A 523 16.75 0.16 -16.41
CA THR A 523 15.76 -0.61 -15.62
C THR A 523 16.29 -2.00 -15.30
N LEU A 524 16.97 -2.67 -16.24
CA LEU A 524 17.50 -4.01 -16.06
C LEU A 524 18.63 -4.09 -15.02
N TYR A 525 19.51 -3.08 -14.99
CA TYR A 525 20.66 -3.04 -14.08
C TYR A 525 20.37 -2.37 -12.74
N TYR A 526 19.14 -2.00 -12.47
CA TYR A 526 18.76 -1.53 -11.14
C TYR A 526 18.64 -2.74 -10.15
N PRO A 527 19.17 -2.72 -8.94
CA PRO A 527 19.94 -1.66 -8.26
C PRO A 527 21.49 -1.77 -8.40
N ASP A 528 21.99 -2.50 -9.40
CA ASP A 528 23.43 -2.69 -9.59
C ASP A 528 24.12 -1.43 -10.10
N VAL A 529 24.60 -0.60 -9.17
CA VAL A 529 25.34 0.65 -9.48
C VAL A 529 26.57 0.37 -10.35
N GLN A 530 27.22 -0.77 -10.18
CA GLN A 530 28.39 -1.14 -10.93
C GLN A 530 28.03 -1.52 -12.37
N GLY A 531 26.95 -2.32 -12.54
CA GLY A 531 26.38 -2.64 -13.85
C GLY A 531 25.95 -1.39 -14.61
N GLN A 532 25.39 -0.39 -13.94
CA GLN A 532 25.03 0.89 -14.55
C GLN A 532 26.25 1.68 -15.06
N LYS A 533 27.34 1.74 -14.27
CA LYS A 533 28.58 2.39 -14.71
C LYS A 533 29.17 1.70 -15.94
N VAL A 534 29.20 0.37 -15.95
CA VAL A 534 29.62 -0.44 -17.10
C VAL A 534 28.78 -0.13 -18.33
N PHE A 535 27.46 -0.16 -18.16
CA PHE A 535 26.55 0.11 -19.26
C PHE A 535 26.68 1.53 -19.80
N ASN A 536 26.74 2.55 -18.94
CA ASN A 536 26.94 3.94 -19.35
C ASN A 536 28.21 4.12 -20.17
N LEU A 537 29.28 3.47 -19.76
CA LEU A 537 30.55 3.51 -20.49
C LEU A 537 30.43 2.85 -21.89
N ILE A 538 29.81 1.66 -21.95
CA ILE A 538 29.63 0.94 -23.23
C ILE A 538 28.71 1.72 -24.16
N SER A 539 27.53 2.16 -23.67
CA SER A 539 26.52 2.83 -24.51
C SER A 539 27.03 4.15 -25.13
N GLN A 540 27.93 4.86 -24.45
CA GLN A 540 28.50 6.09 -24.97
C GLN A 540 29.79 5.87 -25.82
N THR A 541 30.35 4.65 -25.77
CA THR A 541 31.57 4.33 -26.52
C THR A 541 31.28 3.52 -27.79
N ASP A 542 30.30 2.59 -27.70
CA ASP A 542 29.93 1.73 -28.83
C ASP A 542 28.91 2.39 -29.74
N ARG A 543 29.37 2.80 -30.93
CA ARG A 543 28.53 3.40 -31.97
C ARG A 543 27.68 2.39 -32.74
N LEU A 544 27.95 1.10 -32.60
CA LEU A 544 27.29 0.01 -33.31
C LEU A 544 26.14 -0.60 -32.52
N LEU A 545 25.94 -0.19 -31.29
CA LEU A 545 25.00 -0.81 -30.33
C LEU A 545 23.57 -1.04 -30.87
N THR A 546 23.14 -0.22 -31.83
CA THR A 546 21.78 -0.28 -32.40
C THR A 546 21.74 -0.88 -33.81
N MET A 547 22.85 -1.39 -34.31
CA MET A 547 22.95 -1.94 -35.67
C MET A 547 22.82 -3.46 -35.65
N THR A 548 22.17 -3.99 -36.67
CA THR A 548 22.13 -5.43 -36.92
C THR A 548 23.46 -5.94 -37.42
N LEU A 549 23.78 -7.22 -37.21
CA LEU A 549 25.01 -7.85 -37.74
C LEU A 549 25.17 -7.64 -39.26
N ASP A 550 24.06 -7.71 -40.02
CA ASP A 550 24.08 -7.49 -41.48
C ASP A 550 24.46 -6.05 -41.84
N GLU A 551 23.95 -5.06 -41.10
CA GLU A 551 24.29 -3.65 -41.29
C GLU A 551 25.74 -3.38 -40.90
N ILE A 552 26.26 -3.97 -39.82
CA ILE A 552 27.64 -3.89 -39.42
C ILE A 552 28.56 -4.46 -40.49
N ASN A 553 28.24 -5.68 -40.99
CA ASN A 553 29.00 -6.33 -42.07
C ASN A 553 29.01 -5.49 -43.34
N LEU A 554 27.85 -4.94 -43.74
CA LEU A 554 27.74 -4.10 -44.92
C LEU A 554 28.57 -2.80 -44.80
N LYS A 555 28.53 -2.16 -43.61
CA LYS A 555 29.31 -0.94 -43.37
C LYS A 555 30.81 -1.21 -43.26
N LEU A 556 31.19 -2.34 -42.65
CA LEU A 556 32.56 -2.80 -42.59
C LEU A 556 33.13 -3.06 -44.00
N ALA A 557 32.37 -3.75 -44.86
CA ALA A 557 32.74 -4.02 -46.26
C ALA A 557 32.88 -2.73 -47.10
N LYS A 558 32.15 -1.67 -46.76
CA LYS A 558 32.22 -0.35 -47.37
C LYS A 558 33.32 0.57 -46.77
N GLY A 559 34.02 0.10 -45.73
CA GLY A 559 35.03 0.91 -45.03
C GLY A 559 34.44 2.09 -44.26
N LEU A 560 33.16 2.03 -43.85
CA LEU A 560 32.47 3.06 -43.07
C LEU A 560 32.54 2.81 -41.56
N VAL A 561 33.00 1.63 -41.17
CA VAL A 561 33.22 1.19 -39.78
C VAL A 561 34.60 0.57 -39.71
N ASP A 562 35.34 0.93 -38.67
CA ASP A 562 36.68 0.39 -38.44
C ASP A 562 36.59 -1.00 -37.77
N LYS A 563 37.63 -1.84 -38.00
CA LYS A 563 37.69 -3.18 -37.41
C LYS A 563 37.63 -3.17 -35.89
N TRP A 564 38.27 -2.18 -35.27
CA TRP A 564 38.30 -2.06 -33.81
C TRP A 564 36.90 -1.74 -33.24
N GLU A 565 36.01 -1.03 -33.99
CA GLU A 565 34.66 -0.75 -33.56
C GLU A 565 33.79 -2.04 -33.49
N VAL A 566 34.00 -2.97 -34.44
CA VAL A 566 33.36 -4.29 -34.42
C VAL A 566 33.86 -5.14 -33.25
N VAL A 567 35.16 -5.12 -32.99
CA VAL A 567 35.78 -5.83 -31.86
C VAL A 567 35.26 -5.27 -30.52
N LEU A 568 35.12 -3.95 -30.45
CA LEU A 568 34.54 -3.29 -29.28
C LEU A 568 33.08 -3.74 -29.08
N HIS A 569 32.28 -3.72 -30.13
CA HIS A 569 30.85 -4.12 -30.06
C HIS A 569 30.68 -5.54 -29.54
N ASP A 570 31.45 -6.50 -30.02
CA ASP A 570 31.35 -7.90 -29.60
C ASP A 570 31.91 -8.19 -28.20
N SER A 571 32.88 -7.42 -27.73
CA SER A 571 33.66 -7.77 -26.53
C SER A 571 33.70 -6.66 -25.47
N ALA A 572 32.84 -5.65 -25.58
CA ALA A 572 32.86 -4.47 -24.70
C ALA A 572 32.81 -4.83 -23.21
N ILE A 573 31.91 -5.74 -22.80
CA ILE A 573 31.77 -6.18 -21.40
C ILE A 573 33.02 -6.86 -20.90
N ASN A 574 33.65 -7.73 -21.72
CA ASN A 574 34.87 -8.41 -21.35
C ASN A 574 36.02 -7.42 -21.17
N PHE A 575 36.14 -6.43 -22.06
CA PHE A 575 37.17 -5.40 -21.98
C PHE A 575 37.01 -4.52 -20.72
N VAL A 576 35.76 -4.15 -20.37
CA VAL A 576 35.52 -3.39 -19.14
C VAL A 576 35.89 -4.21 -17.92
N ASN A 577 35.56 -5.51 -17.89
CA ASN A 577 35.94 -6.40 -16.79
C ASN A 577 37.46 -6.56 -16.68
N GLU A 578 38.17 -6.74 -17.79
CA GLU A 578 39.64 -6.82 -17.80
C GLU A 578 40.29 -5.51 -17.31
N LEU A 579 39.77 -4.36 -17.76
CA LEU A 579 40.28 -3.05 -17.34
C LEU A 579 40.00 -2.80 -15.85
N SER A 580 38.81 -3.14 -15.35
CA SER A 580 38.50 -2.97 -13.93
C SER A 580 39.26 -3.92 -13.01
N MET A 581 39.63 -5.12 -13.50
CA MET A 581 40.54 -6.02 -12.77
C MET A 581 41.97 -5.55 -12.78
N ALA A 582 42.43 -4.92 -13.87
CA ALA A 582 43.79 -4.40 -13.99
C ALA A 582 44.00 -3.12 -13.17
N GLU A 583 42.96 -2.29 -13.07
CA GLU A 583 42.96 -1.03 -12.34
C GLU A 583 41.75 -0.95 -11.39
N PRO A 584 41.94 -1.23 -10.08
CA PRO A 584 40.82 -1.27 -9.12
C PRO A 584 39.99 0.03 -9.07
N ASN A 585 40.62 1.17 -9.34
CA ASN A 585 39.94 2.49 -9.33
C ASN A 585 39.49 2.92 -10.74
N PHE A 586 39.33 1.98 -11.68
CA PHE A 586 38.95 2.28 -13.07
C PHE A 586 37.67 3.12 -13.17
N PHE A 587 36.65 2.82 -12.36
CA PHE A 587 35.36 3.54 -12.34
C PHE A 587 35.39 4.86 -11.55
N GLU A 588 36.53 5.22 -10.93
CA GLU A 588 36.75 6.52 -10.29
C GLU A 588 37.54 7.49 -11.21
N LEU A 589 38.07 6.98 -12.32
CA LEU A 589 38.70 7.81 -13.34
C LEU A 589 37.69 8.72 -14.04
N ASP A 590 38.20 9.82 -14.60
CA ASP A 590 37.40 10.65 -15.48
C ASP A 590 36.81 9.84 -16.64
N PHE A 591 35.58 10.12 -17.00
CA PHE A 591 34.81 9.35 -18.00
C PHE A 591 35.51 9.28 -19.36
N ASP A 592 36.15 10.38 -19.79
CA ASP A 592 36.91 10.41 -21.06
C ASP A 592 38.15 9.51 -21.01
N LEU A 593 38.77 9.36 -19.85
CA LEU A 593 39.89 8.43 -19.66
C LEU A 593 39.44 6.97 -19.70
N GLN A 594 38.31 6.65 -19.06
CA GLN A 594 37.69 5.32 -19.13
C GLN A 594 37.36 4.94 -20.58
N LYS A 595 36.71 5.86 -21.31
CA LYS A 595 36.37 5.70 -22.72
C LYS A 595 37.61 5.48 -23.59
N GLN A 596 38.66 6.27 -23.38
CA GLN A 596 39.90 6.13 -24.14
C GLN A 596 40.60 4.80 -23.85
N ALA A 597 40.60 4.35 -22.61
CA ALA A 597 41.16 3.05 -22.22
C ALA A 597 40.41 1.90 -22.94
N LEU A 598 39.08 1.95 -22.97
CA LEU A 598 38.24 0.96 -23.64
C LEU A 598 38.51 0.92 -25.16
N ILE A 599 38.58 2.08 -25.82
CA ILE A 599 38.92 2.19 -27.24
C ILE A 599 40.33 1.67 -27.53
N ASN A 600 41.30 1.98 -26.68
CA ASN A 600 42.69 1.52 -26.85
C ASN A 600 42.78 -0.01 -26.74
N LYS A 601 42.09 -0.60 -25.79
CA LYS A 601 42.01 -2.06 -25.63
C LYS A 601 41.39 -2.73 -26.87
N ALA A 602 40.30 -2.19 -27.39
CA ALA A 602 39.67 -2.68 -28.62
C ALA A 602 40.60 -2.59 -29.84
N LYS A 603 41.37 -1.50 -29.96
CA LYS A 603 42.36 -1.34 -31.03
C LYS A 603 43.55 -2.31 -30.91
N GLU A 604 44.00 -2.58 -29.71
CA GLU A 604 45.06 -3.57 -29.41
C GLU A 604 44.63 -4.96 -29.89
N VAL A 605 43.42 -5.40 -29.46
CA VAL A 605 42.88 -6.72 -29.85
C VAL A 605 42.61 -6.80 -31.36
N ALA A 606 42.06 -5.76 -31.96
CA ALA A 606 41.82 -5.73 -33.42
C ALA A 606 43.14 -5.81 -34.20
N GLY A 607 44.22 -5.19 -33.71
CA GLY A 607 45.57 -5.29 -34.29
C GLY A 607 46.16 -6.70 -34.16
N ALA A 608 45.97 -7.35 -33.03
CA ALA A 608 46.43 -8.73 -32.80
C ALA A 608 45.70 -9.72 -33.72
N ILE A 609 44.38 -9.60 -33.88
CA ILE A 609 43.56 -10.44 -34.77
C ILE A 609 44.01 -10.25 -36.24
N ALA A 610 44.31 -9.03 -36.67
CA ALA A 610 44.76 -8.75 -38.03
C ALA A 610 46.13 -9.39 -38.37
N LEU A 611 46.94 -9.67 -37.35
CA LEU A 611 48.24 -10.33 -37.52
C LEU A 611 48.09 -11.87 -37.62
N THR A 612 47.02 -12.44 -37.12
CA THR A 612 46.81 -13.90 -37.02
C THR A 612 45.96 -14.46 -38.17
N THR A 613 45.18 -13.65 -38.88
CA THR A 613 44.24 -14.12 -39.93
C THR A 613 44.58 -13.61 -41.32
N ALA A 614 44.94 -14.55 -42.22
CA ALA A 614 45.12 -14.29 -43.66
C ALA A 614 43.76 -14.30 -44.43
N THR A 615 42.60 -14.48 -43.76
CA THR A 615 41.27 -14.52 -44.33
C THR A 615 40.55 -13.18 -44.21
N PRO A 616 39.63 -12.84 -45.16
CA PRO A 616 38.89 -11.58 -45.09
C PRO A 616 38.09 -11.51 -43.77
N PHE A 617 38.24 -10.41 -43.07
CA PHE A 617 37.61 -10.12 -41.80
C PHE A 617 36.06 -10.10 -41.93
N ASN A 618 35.37 -10.99 -41.25
CA ASN A 618 33.92 -11.07 -41.19
C ASN A 618 33.48 -11.14 -39.72
N ALA A 619 32.47 -10.38 -39.34
CA ALA A 619 31.98 -10.36 -37.96
C ALA A 619 31.57 -11.75 -37.43
N GLN A 620 31.06 -12.65 -38.29
CA GLN A 620 30.76 -14.04 -37.92
C GLN A 620 31.99 -14.88 -37.55
N SER A 621 33.17 -14.57 -38.13
CA SER A 621 34.40 -15.30 -37.80
C SER A 621 35.03 -14.84 -36.46
N LEU A 622 34.65 -13.67 -35.97
CA LEU A 622 35.11 -13.14 -34.68
C LEU A 622 34.48 -13.91 -33.50
N VAL A 623 33.18 -14.17 -33.55
CA VAL A 623 32.47 -14.89 -32.50
C VAL A 623 33.01 -16.32 -32.31
N GLY A 624 33.39 -16.99 -33.42
CA GLY A 624 34.00 -18.31 -33.38
C GLY A 624 35.45 -18.31 -32.80
N ASN A 625 36.23 -17.25 -33.02
CA ASN A 625 37.61 -17.19 -32.56
C ASN A 625 37.76 -16.73 -31.10
N ILE A 626 36.85 -15.89 -30.60
CA ILE A 626 36.83 -15.45 -29.20
C ILE A 626 36.40 -16.60 -28.27
N ILE A 627 35.45 -17.47 -28.70
CA ILE A 627 35.04 -18.66 -27.95
C ILE A 627 36.17 -19.73 -27.91
N ALA A 628 37.07 -19.73 -28.88
CA ALA A 628 38.17 -20.69 -28.93
C ALA A 628 39.43 -20.24 -28.14
N THR A 629 39.45 -18.98 -27.68
CA THR A 629 40.61 -18.40 -26.94
C THR A 629 40.25 -18.05 -25.47
N ALA A 630 38.97 -18.20 -25.05
CA ALA A 630 38.51 -18.12 -23.67
C ALA A 630 38.31 -19.53 -23.11
#